data_7773eb8536f3a8f034219d9162b0c52f
#
_entry.id   7773eb8536f3a8f034219d9162b0c52f
#
_cell.length_a   1.000
_cell.length_b   1.000
_cell.length_c   1.000
_cell.angle_alpha   90.00
_cell.angle_beta   90.00
_cell.angle_gamma   90.00
#
_symmetry.space_group_name_H-M   'P 1'
#
loop_
_entity.id
_entity.type
_entity.pdbx_description
1 polymer ?
#
loop_
_entity_poly.entity_id
_entity_poly.type
_entity_poly.pdbx_seq_one_letter_code
_entity_poly.pdbx_strand_id
1 'polypeptide(L)'
;MTHTYRTATKRYLLAILLASAAIFSSCREDFSVWKAHNEAWLNKNKTTIDSLSKAEVKNDYVAAGITPSGIQYVIRHSGYGIVAKRSSAVNVTYQNFLIDGTAVGHAEKYDVQMKDMVEGWQEILCSGLVRQGANFTIYIPWNLAYGKTGNKVASAARFFVPPYSTFISHIEIVKIVNTLPK
;
A
#
# COMPACT_ATOMS: atom_id res chain seq x y z
N MET A 1 -1.10 -57.88 -37.46
CA MET A 1 -0.57 -56.50 -37.64
C MET A 1 -1.28 -55.40 -36.82
N THR A 2 -2.08 -55.73 -35.82
CA THR A 2 -2.93 -54.79 -35.05
C THR A 2 -2.39 -54.39 -33.67
N HIS A 3 -1.32 -55.01 -33.18
CA HIS A 3 -0.78 -54.76 -31.85
C HIS A 3 0.22 -53.57 -31.75
N THR A 4 0.88 -53.23 -32.83
CA THR A 4 1.91 -52.17 -32.87
C THR A 4 1.34 -50.75 -32.92
N TYR A 5 0.16 -50.54 -33.47
CA TYR A 5 -0.52 -49.26 -33.55
C TYR A 5 -1.09 -48.77 -32.21
N ARG A 6 -1.53 -49.73 -31.34
CA ARG A 6 -2.10 -49.38 -30.02
C ARG A 6 -1.07 -48.84 -29.04
N THR A 7 0.19 -49.23 -29.13
CA THR A 7 1.25 -48.78 -28.24
C THR A 7 1.81 -47.45 -28.66
N ALA A 8 1.86 -47.15 -29.98
CA ALA A 8 2.29 -45.86 -30.50
C ALA A 8 1.31 -44.74 -30.13
N THR A 9 0.00 -44.95 -30.32
CA THR A 9 -1.03 -43.95 -29.97
C THR A 9 -1.08 -43.65 -28.48
N LYS A 10 -0.87 -44.62 -27.59
CA LYS A 10 -0.78 -44.40 -26.13
C LYS A 10 0.44 -43.57 -25.77
N ARG A 11 1.60 -43.76 -26.44
CA ARG A 11 2.80 -42.95 -26.20
C ARG A 11 2.65 -41.51 -26.68
N TYR A 12 2.00 -41.27 -27.81
CA TYR A 12 1.73 -39.90 -28.28
C TYR A 12 0.69 -39.18 -27.42
N LEU A 13 -0.36 -39.87 -26.94
CA LEU A 13 -1.34 -39.31 -26.02
C LEU A 13 -0.70 -38.93 -24.69
N LEU A 14 0.20 -39.78 -24.14
CA LEU A 14 0.92 -39.47 -22.90
C LEU A 14 1.91 -38.29 -23.10
N ALA A 15 2.58 -38.19 -24.23
CA ALA A 15 3.47 -37.07 -24.54
C ALA A 15 2.70 -35.74 -24.72
N ILE A 16 1.52 -35.76 -25.31
CA ILE A 16 0.63 -34.58 -25.47
C ILE A 16 0.09 -34.16 -24.11
N LEU A 17 -0.28 -35.11 -23.23
CA LEU A 17 -0.74 -34.79 -21.86
C LEU A 17 0.36 -34.20 -20.99
N LEU A 18 1.61 -34.67 -21.11
CA LEU A 18 2.76 -34.11 -20.41
C LEU A 18 3.16 -32.73 -20.96
N ALA A 19 3.06 -32.50 -22.26
CA ALA A 19 3.32 -31.21 -22.87
C ALA A 19 2.25 -30.16 -22.49
N SER A 20 0.97 -30.57 -22.38
CA SER A 20 -0.09 -29.65 -21.95
C SER A 20 0.01 -29.30 -20.46
N ALA A 21 0.50 -30.18 -19.60
CA ALA A 21 0.74 -29.88 -18.17
C ALA A 21 1.85 -28.84 -17.96
N ALA A 22 2.85 -28.77 -18.86
CA ALA A 22 3.92 -27.80 -18.79
C ALA A 22 3.47 -26.39 -19.17
N ILE A 23 2.40 -26.24 -19.96
CA ILE A 23 1.90 -24.93 -20.41
C ILE A 23 1.09 -24.21 -19.30
N PHE A 24 0.52 -24.95 -18.34
CA PHE A 24 -0.21 -24.36 -17.22
C PHE A 24 0.67 -23.90 -16.04
N SER A 25 1.99 -24.10 -16.13
CA SER A 25 2.93 -23.77 -15.04
C SER A 25 3.53 -22.36 -15.13
N SER A 26 3.12 -21.51 -16.08
CA SER A 26 3.78 -20.24 -16.32
C SER A 26 2.82 -19.10 -16.53
N CYS A 27 2.37 -18.52 -15.43
CA CYS A 27 2.05 -17.10 -15.27
C CYS A 27 1.78 -16.79 -13.79
N ARG A 28 2.70 -17.15 -12.91
CA ARG A 28 2.85 -16.39 -11.67
C ARG A 28 3.79 -15.25 -11.99
N GLU A 29 3.24 -14.06 -12.12
CA GLU A 29 4.08 -12.87 -12.15
C GLU A 29 4.99 -12.91 -10.91
N ASP A 30 6.29 -12.97 -11.15
CA ASP A 30 7.27 -13.01 -10.05
C ASP A 30 7.53 -11.58 -9.57
N PHE A 31 6.90 -11.21 -8.48
CA PHE A 31 7.10 -9.92 -7.82
C PHE A 31 8.28 -9.89 -6.85
N SER A 32 9.18 -10.89 -6.86
CA SER A 32 10.30 -10.98 -5.92
C SER A 32 11.26 -9.79 -6.05
N VAL A 33 11.60 -9.41 -7.27
CA VAL A 33 12.46 -8.24 -7.56
C VAL A 33 11.78 -6.95 -7.14
N TRP A 34 10.49 -6.79 -7.45
CA TRP A 34 9.71 -5.64 -7.03
C TRP A 34 9.63 -5.53 -5.51
N LYS A 35 9.37 -6.64 -4.82
CA LYS A 35 9.36 -6.72 -3.36
C LYS A 35 10.71 -6.27 -2.78
N ALA A 36 11.81 -6.85 -3.25
CA ALA A 36 13.16 -6.48 -2.80
C ALA A 36 13.45 -4.99 -3.02
N HIS A 37 13.02 -4.43 -4.16
CA HIS A 37 13.15 -3.00 -4.46
C HIS A 37 12.36 -2.12 -3.47
N ASN A 38 11.14 -2.50 -3.13
CA ASN A 38 10.31 -1.77 -2.17
C ASN A 38 10.89 -1.80 -0.76
N GLU A 39 11.38 -2.96 -0.32
CA GLU A 39 12.01 -3.12 0.99
C GLU A 39 13.34 -2.33 1.08
N ALA A 40 14.17 -2.38 0.03
CA ALA A 40 15.41 -1.61 -0.04
C ALA A 40 15.14 -0.09 -0.07
N TRP A 41 14.13 0.35 -0.84
CA TRP A 41 13.72 1.74 -0.91
C TRP A 41 13.28 2.26 0.47
N LEU A 42 12.45 1.49 1.17
CA LEU A 42 11.95 1.87 2.50
C LEU A 42 13.08 1.93 3.53
N ASN A 43 14.04 0.99 3.48
CA ASN A 43 15.24 1.01 4.32
C ASN A 43 16.11 2.25 4.03
N LYS A 44 16.28 2.63 2.77
CA LYS A 44 17.00 3.85 2.40
C LYS A 44 16.27 5.11 2.90
N ASN A 45 14.95 5.16 2.74
CA ASN A 45 14.13 6.28 3.19
C ASN A 45 14.19 6.46 4.71
N LYS A 46 14.32 5.35 5.47
CA LYS A 46 14.52 5.39 6.92
C LYS A 46 15.68 6.30 7.32
N THR A 47 16.81 6.26 6.61
CA THR A 47 17.96 7.12 6.90
C THR A 47 17.60 8.61 6.74
N THR A 48 16.79 8.94 5.73
CA THR A 48 16.28 10.30 5.54
C THR A 48 15.37 10.70 6.70
N ILE A 49 14.44 9.84 7.08
CA ILE A 49 13.51 10.10 8.20
C ILE A 49 14.27 10.26 9.52
N ASP A 50 15.25 9.40 9.81
CA ASP A 50 16.10 9.49 11.00
C ASP A 50 16.89 10.82 11.03
N SER A 51 17.34 11.31 9.88
CA SER A 51 18.00 12.61 9.76
C SER A 51 17.02 13.75 10.02
N LEU A 52 15.82 13.69 9.45
CA LEU A 52 14.77 14.69 9.66
C LEU A 52 14.32 14.73 11.13
N SER A 53 14.18 13.57 11.78
CA SER A 53 13.75 13.51 13.18
C SER A 53 14.73 14.14 14.17
N LYS A 54 16.02 14.24 13.79
CA LYS A 54 17.10 14.84 14.59
C LYS A 54 17.37 16.31 14.24
N ALA A 55 16.90 16.77 13.09
CA ALA A 55 17.08 18.15 12.69
C ALA A 55 16.22 19.06 13.54
N GLU A 56 16.78 20.19 13.99
CA GLU A 56 15.98 21.25 14.58
C GLU A 56 14.91 21.67 13.57
N VAL A 57 13.67 21.83 14.05
CA VAL A 57 12.52 22.23 13.25
C VAL A 57 12.86 23.53 12.50
N LYS A 58 13.27 23.39 11.26
CA LYS A 58 13.53 24.51 10.34
C LYS A 58 12.68 24.30 9.08
N ASN A 59 11.69 25.12 8.97
CA ASN A 59 10.99 25.62 7.79
C ASN A 59 9.80 24.84 7.23
N ASP A 60 9.71 23.47 7.19
CA ASP A 60 8.61 22.85 6.44
C ASP A 60 7.95 21.61 7.10
N TYR A 61 8.38 21.23 8.29
CA TYR A 61 7.76 20.12 9.01
C TYR A 61 7.86 20.29 10.54
N VAL A 62 6.89 19.69 11.25
CA VAL A 62 6.83 19.77 12.72
C VAL A 62 7.26 18.48 13.40
N ALA A 63 7.24 17.36 12.68
CA ALA A 63 7.71 16.06 13.16
C ALA A 63 8.04 15.11 12.03
N ALA A 64 9.03 14.25 12.24
CA ALA A 64 9.31 13.10 11.40
C ALA A 64 9.67 11.92 12.30
N GLY A 65 9.36 10.71 11.87
CA GLY A 65 9.66 9.51 12.66
C GLY A 65 9.20 8.22 12.01
N ILE A 66 9.34 7.15 12.80
CA ILE A 66 8.98 5.79 12.38
C ILE A 66 8.16 5.17 13.51
N THR A 67 6.99 4.61 13.18
CA THR A 67 6.18 3.89 14.15
C THR A 67 6.76 2.51 14.46
N PRO A 68 6.36 1.87 15.57
CA PRO A 68 6.79 0.49 15.86
C PRO A 68 6.44 -0.53 14.78
N SER A 69 5.38 -0.29 14.02
CA SER A 69 4.95 -1.12 12.88
C SER A 69 5.78 -0.91 11.60
N GLY A 70 6.65 0.13 11.59
CA GLY A 70 7.53 0.47 10.48
C GLY A 70 6.99 1.52 9.51
N ILE A 71 5.87 2.16 9.79
CA ILE A 71 5.38 3.30 9.01
C ILE A 71 6.32 4.47 9.24
N GLN A 72 6.83 5.05 8.18
CA GLN A 72 7.64 6.26 8.24
C GLN A 72 6.74 7.46 7.94
N TYR A 73 6.99 8.59 8.62
CA TYR A 73 6.14 9.77 8.44
C TYR A 73 6.94 11.07 8.49
N VAL A 74 6.41 12.07 7.79
CA VAL A 74 6.84 13.48 7.87
C VAL A 74 5.57 14.33 7.99
N ILE A 75 5.43 15.03 9.12
CA ILE A 75 4.28 15.88 9.41
C ILE A 75 4.68 17.32 9.19
N ARG A 76 4.08 18.00 8.22
CA ARG A 76 4.27 19.43 7.97
C ARG A 76 3.44 20.29 8.92
N HIS A 77 2.21 19.84 9.16
CA HIS A 77 1.30 20.48 10.10
C HIS A 77 0.53 19.38 10.84
N SER A 78 0.58 19.37 12.16
CA SER A 78 -0.06 18.30 12.96
C SER A 78 -1.59 18.46 13.10
N GLY A 79 -2.10 19.62 12.72
CA GLY A 79 -3.50 19.96 12.96
C GLY A 79 -3.79 20.26 14.43
N TYR A 80 -5.07 20.41 14.75
CA TYR A 80 -5.55 20.69 16.12
C TYR A 80 -6.93 20.08 16.35
N GLY A 81 -7.36 20.02 17.60
CA GLY A 81 -8.70 19.54 17.96
C GLY A 81 -8.81 18.02 17.88
N ILE A 82 -9.74 17.53 17.06
CA ILE A 82 -10.19 16.13 17.09
C ILE A 82 -9.16 15.19 16.50
N VAL A 83 -8.96 14.03 17.16
CA VAL A 83 -8.25 12.85 16.66
C VAL A 83 -9.26 11.87 16.06
N ALA A 84 -8.95 11.25 14.94
CA ALA A 84 -9.79 10.22 14.35
C ALA A 84 -9.79 8.94 15.21
N LYS A 85 -10.90 8.21 15.14
CA LYS A 85 -11.05 6.85 15.68
C LYS A 85 -11.28 5.89 14.50
N ARG A 86 -11.10 4.60 14.70
CA ARG A 86 -11.41 3.61 13.66
C ARG A 86 -12.86 3.65 13.16
N SER A 87 -13.78 4.17 13.99
CA SER A 87 -15.20 4.40 13.64
C SER A 87 -15.48 5.76 12.99
N SER A 88 -14.48 6.63 12.83
CA SER A 88 -14.71 7.97 12.31
C SER A 88 -14.94 7.97 10.80
N ALA A 89 -15.74 8.94 10.35
CA ALA A 89 -15.70 9.43 8.99
C ALA A 89 -14.69 10.59 8.91
N VAL A 90 -13.88 10.61 7.87
CA VAL A 90 -12.84 11.63 7.69
C VAL A 90 -12.95 12.19 6.27
N ASN A 91 -13.00 13.51 6.14
CA ASN A 91 -12.88 14.19 4.87
C ASN A 91 -11.42 14.53 4.64
N VAL A 92 -10.84 14.04 3.54
CA VAL A 92 -9.42 14.15 3.20
C VAL A 92 -9.20 14.61 1.78
N THR A 93 -8.11 15.32 1.57
CA THR A 93 -7.46 15.48 0.26
C THR A 93 -6.22 14.60 0.27
N TYR A 94 -6.02 13.79 -0.76
CA TYR A 94 -4.85 12.90 -0.80
C TYR A 94 -4.32 12.68 -2.21
N GLN A 95 -3.04 12.32 -2.26
CA GLN A 95 -2.35 11.80 -3.44
C GLN A 95 -1.52 10.59 -3.03
N ASN A 96 -1.67 9.50 -3.76
CA ASN A 96 -0.98 8.23 -3.48
C ASN A 96 -0.04 7.86 -4.62
N PHE A 97 1.14 7.36 -4.25
CA PHE A 97 2.18 6.99 -5.18
C PHE A 97 2.83 5.66 -4.82
N LEU A 98 3.43 5.01 -5.81
CA LEU A 98 4.42 3.94 -5.64
C LEU A 98 5.82 4.54 -5.52
N ILE A 99 6.82 3.69 -5.19
CA ILE A 99 8.22 4.11 -5.00
C ILE A 99 8.90 4.64 -6.26
N ASP A 100 8.37 4.31 -7.44
CA ASP A 100 8.84 4.77 -8.75
C ASP A 100 8.17 6.09 -9.20
N GLY A 101 7.31 6.66 -8.34
CA GLY A 101 6.56 7.89 -8.63
C GLY A 101 5.25 7.65 -9.38
N THR A 102 4.88 6.41 -9.69
CA THR A 102 3.60 6.11 -10.33
C THR A 102 2.45 6.54 -9.42
N ALA A 103 1.57 7.42 -9.91
CA ALA A 103 0.37 7.83 -9.19
C ALA A 103 -0.67 6.70 -9.18
N VAL A 104 -1.14 6.32 -7.99
CA VAL A 104 -2.08 5.21 -7.78
C VAL A 104 -3.32 5.63 -7.00
N GLY A 105 -3.65 6.89 -7.03
CA GLY A 105 -4.90 7.43 -6.47
C GLY A 105 -4.75 8.87 -6.03
N HIS A 106 -5.82 9.61 -6.21
CA HIS A 106 -5.97 10.96 -5.67
C HIS A 106 -7.44 11.28 -5.47
N ALA A 107 -7.73 12.12 -4.52
CA ALA A 107 -9.04 12.74 -4.36
C ALA A 107 -8.90 14.06 -3.58
N GLU A 108 -9.85 14.96 -3.83
CA GLU A 108 -9.96 16.22 -3.10
C GLU A 108 -11.24 16.22 -2.28
N LYS A 109 -11.14 16.58 -1.00
CA LYS A 109 -12.26 16.69 -0.05
C LYS A 109 -13.19 15.48 -0.06
N TYR A 110 -12.60 14.29 -0.11
CA TYR A 110 -13.31 13.03 -0.25
C TYR A 110 -13.60 12.41 1.12
N ASP A 111 -14.85 11.99 1.33
CA ASP A 111 -15.27 11.34 2.56
C ASP A 111 -14.91 9.86 2.57
N VAL A 112 -14.16 9.45 3.58
CA VAL A 112 -13.75 8.06 3.80
C VAL A 112 -14.19 7.58 5.18
N GLN A 113 -14.55 6.31 5.29
CA GLN A 113 -14.70 5.64 6.57
C GLN A 113 -13.36 5.06 6.98
N MET A 114 -12.86 5.39 8.15
CA MET A 114 -11.54 4.92 8.61
C MET A 114 -11.40 3.41 8.58
N LYS A 115 -12.45 2.67 8.93
CA LYS A 115 -12.48 1.19 8.89
C LYS A 115 -12.22 0.59 7.50
N ASP A 116 -12.46 1.35 6.43
CA ASP A 116 -12.35 0.89 5.04
C ASP A 116 -10.98 1.25 4.42
N MET A 117 -10.15 1.98 5.16
CA MET A 117 -8.81 2.38 4.73
C MET A 117 -7.78 1.30 5.05
N VAL A 118 -6.66 1.32 4.32
CA VAL A 118 -5.50 0.45 4.61
C VAL A 118 -5.02 0.66 6.05
N GLU A 119 -4.49 -0.39 6.67
CA GLU A 119 -4.11 -0.38 8.09
C GLU A 119 -3.14 0.76 8.43
N GLY A 120 -2.20 1.06 7.53
CA GLY A 120 -1.25 2.16 7.73
C GLY A 120 -1.91 3.53 7.85
N TRP A 121 -3.00 3.79 7.12
CA TRP A 121 -3.77 5.02 7.30
C TRP A 121 -4.46 5.04 8.66
N GLN A 122 -5.12 3.92 9.03
CA GLN A 122 -5.83 3.82 10.30
C GLN A 122 -4.86 4.02 11.48
N GLU A 123 -3.66 3.44 11.42
CA GLU A 123 -2.67 3.58 12.49
C GLU A 123 -2.27 5.05 12.68
N ILE A 124 -1.87 5.75 11.63
CA ILE A 124 -1.40 7.14 11.73
C ILE A 124 -2.53 8.10 12.10
N LEU A 125 -3.69 8.02 11.46
CA LEU A 125 -4.79 8.94 11.73
C LEU A 125 -5.39 8.75 13.14
N CYS A 126 -5.30 7.54 13.69
CA CYS A 126 -5.80 7.25 15.05
C CYS A 126 -4.74 7.37 16.15
N SER A 127 -3.47 7.62 15.81
CA SER A 127 -2.35 7.65 16.77
C SER A 127 -2.33 8.89 17.69
N GLY A 128 -3.01 9.98 17.28
CA GLY A 128 -2.89 11.29 17.92
C GLY A 128 -1.72 12.14 17.43
N LEU A 129 -0.85 11.60 16.55
CA LEU A 129 0.21 12.37 15.89
C LEU A 129 -0.35 13.44 14.96
N VAL A 130 -1.49 13.15 14.34
CA VAL A 130 -2.20 14.03 13.41
C VAL A 130 -3.63 14.24 13.86
N ARG A 131 -4.17 15.42 13.55
CA ARG A 131 -5.50 15.87 13.95
C ARG A 131 -6.19 16.53 12.77
N GLN A 132 -7.41 17.00 12.96
CA GLN A 132 -8.10 17.79 11.94
C GLN A 132 -7.24 18.99 11.52
N GLY A 133 -7.12 19.24 10.22
CA GLY A 133 -6.26 20.26 9.62
C GLY A 133 -4.80 19.83 9.45
N ALA A 134 -4.43 18.59 9.75
CA ALA A 134 -3.08 18.10 9.55
C ALA A 134 -2.72 17.96 8.05
N ASN A 135 -1.45 18.23 7.73
CA ASN A 135 -0.84 17.95 6.43
C ASN A 135 0.43 17.14 6.64
N PHE A 136 0.52 15.98 6.02
CA PHE A 136 1.61 15.03 6.26
C PHE A 136 1.80 14.05 5.10
N THR A 137 2.96 13.41 5.11
CA THR A 137 3.30 12.30 4.21
C THR A 137 3.58 11.06 5.03
N ILE A 138 3.07 9.92 4.59
CA ILE A 138 3.37 8.62 5.17
C ILE A 138 3.88 7.65 4.10
N TYR A 139 4.81 6.80 4.51
CA TYR A 139 5.41 5.74 3.71
C TYR A 139 5.06 4.42 4.39
N ILE A 140 4.10 3.71 3.82
CA ILE A 140 3.47 2.54 4.43
C ILE A 140 4.12 1.28 3.86
N PRO A 141 4.71 0.41 4.70
CA PRO A 141 5.18 -0.89 4.27
C PRO A 141 4.05 -1.69 3.62
N TRP A 142 4.39 -2.52 2.64
CA TRP A 142 3.43 -3.28 1.86
C TRP A 142 2.44 -4.11 2.70
N ASN A 143 2.87 -4.66 3.83
CA ASN A 143 2.04 -5.46 4.74
C ASN A 143 0.95 -4.67 5.47
N LEU A 144 1.10 -3.36 5.58
CA LEU A 144 0.12 -2.43 6.16
C LEU A 144 -0.66 -1.65 5.09
N ALA A 145 -0.40 -1.94 3.81
CA ALA A 145 -1.09 -1.39 2.66
C ALA A 145 -1.90 -2.49 1.94
N TYR A 146 -1.57 -2.82 0.71
CA TYR A 146 -2.32 -3.80 -0.09
C TYR A 146 -1.75 -5.24 -0.03
N GLY A 147 -0.72 -5.47 0.77
CA GLY A 147 -0.20 -6.79 1.09
C GLY A 147 0.44 -7.56 -0.07
N LYS A 148 0.38 -8.88 0.05
CA LYS A 148 0.95 -9.83 -0.92
C LYS A 148 0.14 -9.97 -2.21
N THR A 149 -1.06 -9.45 -2.25
CA THR A 149 -1.97 -9.57 -3.40
C THR A 149 -2.06 -8.30 -4.22
N GLY A 150 -1.61 -7.18 -3.67
CA GLY A 150 -1.82 -5.86 -4.25
C GLY A 150 -3.30 -5.49 -4.29
N ASN A 151 -3.59 -4.45 -5.02
CA ASN A 151 -4.95 -4.06 -5.38
C ASN A 151 -5.27 -4.74 -6.72
N LYS A 152 -5.95 -5.88 -6.71
CA LYS A 152 -6.54 -6.42 -7.95
C LYS A 152 -7.62 -5.46 -8.39
N VAL A 153 -7.47 -4.90 -9.58
CA VAL A 153 -8.45 -4.01 -10.19
C VAL A 153 -9.83 -4.65 -10.13
N ALA A 154 -10.56 -4.41 -9.04
CA ALA A 154 -12.00 -4.52 -9.08
C ALA A 154 -12.46 -3.37 -9.98
N SER A 155 -13.51 -3.56 -10.74
CA SER A 155 -14.04 -2.66 -11.75
C SER A 155 -14.29 -1.20 -11.31
N ALA A 156 -14.07 -0.87 -10.05
CA ALA A 156 -14.16 0.45 -9.45
C ALA A 156 -12.81 1.10 -9.10
N ALA A 157 -11.70 0.34 -9.05
CA ALA A 157 -10.39 0.89 -8.74
C ALA A 157 -9.72 1.39 -10.02
N ARG A 158 -9.58 2.71 -10.14
CA ARG A 158 -8.95 3.36 -11.30
C ARG A 158 -7.45 3.11 -11.42
N PHE A 159 -6.82 2.51 -10.39
CA PHE A 159 -5.36 2.41 -10.29
C PHE A 159 -4.96 1.01 -9.82
N PHE A 160 -3.92 0.47 -10.45
CA PHE A 160 -3.34 -0.80 -10.07
C PHE A 160 -2.19 -0.59 -9.08
N VAL A 161 -2.24 -1.32 -7.95
CA VAL A 161 -1.14 -1.39 -6.99
C VAL A 161 -0.58 -2.81 -7.02
N PRO A 162 0.66 -3.02 -7.48
CA PRO A 162 1.29 -4.33 -7.51
C PRO A 162 1.37 -4.97 -6.11
N PRO A 163 1.43 -6.31 -6.02
CA PRO A 163 1.80 -7.00 -4.79
C PRO A 163 3.10 -6.46 -4.19
N TYR A 164 3.19 -6.44 -2.86
CA TYR A 164 4.38 -6.02 -2.11
C TYR A 164 4.81 -4.56 -2.34
N SER A 165 3.90 -3.68 -2.74
CA SER A 165 4.21 -2.26 -2.93
C SER A 165 4.22 -1.49 -1.63
N THR A 166 5.30 -0.76 -1.38
CA THR A 166 5.30 0.35 -0.43
C THR A 166 4.37 1.43 -0.95
N PHE A 167 3.51 1.95 -0.08
CA PHE A 167 2.48 2.90 -0.45
C PHE A 167 2.80 4.27 0.15
N ILE A 168 2.95 5.26 -0.70
CA ILE A 168 3.28 6.63 -0.30
C ILE A 168 2.02 7.46 -0.38
N SER A 169 1.62 8.09 0.72
CA SER A 169 0.42 8.92 0.78
C SER A 169 0.76 10.33 1.27
N HIS A 170 0.44 11.33 0.46
CA HIS A 170 0.37 12.71 0.88
C HIS A 170 -1.08 13.00 1.28
N ILE A 171 -1.30 13.45 2.50
CA ILE A 171 -2.65 13.56 3.08
C ILE A 171 -2.82 14.92 3.75
N GLU A 172 -3.96 15.53 3.49
CA GLU A 172 -4.50 16.65 4.25
C GLU A 172 -5.84 16.26 4.87
N ILE A 173 -5.97 16.39 6.19
CA ILE A 173 -7.21 16.10 6.91
C ILE A 173 -8.06 17.37 6.94
N VAL A 174 -9.10 17.43 6.14
CA VAL A 174 -10.01 18.58 6.07
C VAL A 174 -10.96 18.59 7.28
N LYS A 175 -11.56 17.42 7.58
CA LYS A 175 -12.54 17.29 8.67
C LYS A 175 -12.56 15.88 9.24
N ILE A 176 -12.77 15.77 10.54
CA ILE A 176 -12.98 14.50 11.25
C ILE A 176 -14.38 14.53 11.89
N VAL A 177 -15.14 13.47 11.69
CA VAL A 177 -16.44 13.25 12.31
C VAL A 177 -16.36 11.94 13.11
N ASN A 178 -16.27 12.04 14.42
CA ASN A 178 -16.36 10.89 15.28
C ASN A 178 -17.84 10.53 15.47
N THR A 179 -18.26 9.39 14.91
CA THR A 179 -19.60 8.87 15.19
C THR A 179 -19.70 8.51 16.66
N LEU A 180 -20.76 8.98 17.33
CA LEU A 180 -21.09 8.52 18.67
C LEU A 180 -21.30 6.99 18.65
N PRO A 181 -20.77 6.22 19.62
CA PRO A 181 -21.14 4.83 19.74
C PRO A 181 -22.66 4.74 19.90
N LYS A 182 -23.28 3.90 19.06
CA LYS A 182 -24.71 3.56 19.24
C LYS A 182 -24.87 2.68 20.47
#